data_af64f7c8e866a2cf2346549c942ae673
#
_entry.id   af64f7c8e866a2cf2346549c942ae673
#
_cell.length_a   1.000
_cell.length_b   1.000
_cell.length_c   1.000
_cell.angle_alpha   90.00
_cell.angle_beta   90.00
_cell.angle_gamma   90.00
#
_symmetry.space_group_name_H-M   'P 1'
#
loop_
_entity.id
_entity.type
_entity.pdbx_description
1 polymer ?
#
loop_
_entity_poly.entity_id
_entity_poly.type
_entity_poly.pdbx_seq_one_letter_code
_entity_poly.pdbx_strand_id
1 'polypeptide(L)'
;MASINDLATAASALVNPAATAPHPSLPDSAQTQTQAQTDDRGTSEQGPGEPAVARGALVVLEGLDRSGKTTQVKLLEQRFVELGRKVKVMRFPDRTTPIGQMIDSYLKSQVDMEDHVIHLLFSANRWEAANTITSLLSAGVTVLCDRYYYSGIVYSAAKQNPSLTLSWARAPEVGLPRPDLVLFLDLDENQARARGGWGGEAYEKAEMQRRVRELFWGLSLGKIGTATVIAEDGAVGPREEVAVGPPTTQPLTGVEYRFRQEEEDLHVIDAGSSVEEVAEEVWRVVKARVEAVEKGEVGKVVRKVS
;
A
#
# COMPACT_ATOMS: atom_id res chain seq x y z
N MET A 1 -0.01 31.71 29.85
CA MET A 1 -1.05 31.92 28.82
C MET A 1 -0.50 32.97 27.89
N ALA A 2 0.09 32.56 26.77
CA ALA A 2 0.55 33.46 25.72
C ALA A 2 -0.62 33.70 24.77
N SER A 3 -0.86 34.97 24.46
CA SER A 3 -1.98 35.41 23.63
C SER A 3 -1.74 35.11 22.17
N ILE A 4 -2.83 34.86 21.41
CA ILE A 4 -2.85 34.58 19.97
C ILE A 4 -2.20 35.71 19.13
N ASN A 5 -1.99 36.89 19.70
CA ASN A 5 -1.36 38.02 19.02
C ASN A 5 0.17 37.95 18.91
N ASP A 6 0.85 37.06 19.63
CA ASP A 6 2.32 36.95 19.59
C ASP A 6 2.85 36.12 18.41
N LEU A 7 1.98 35.38 17.72
CA LEU A 7 2.34 34.56 16.56
C LEU A 7 2.28 35.30 15.22
N ALA A 8 1.66 36.48 15.17
CA ALA A 8 1.53 37.27 13.93
C ALA A 8 2.77 38.12 13.61
N THR A 9 3.66 38.35 14.57
CA THR A 9 4.80 39.26 14.41
C THR A 9 6.09 38.58 13.88
N ALA A 10 6.12 37.23 13.89
CA ALA A 10 7.29 36.47 13.43
C ALA A 10 7.32 36.19 11.92
N ALA A 11 6.22 36.41 11.20
CA ALA A 11 6.09 36.06 9.77
C ALA A 11 6.44 37.20 8.79
N SER A 12 6.83 38.40 9.29
CA SER A 12 7.05 39.59 8.42
C SER A 12 8.52 39.89 8.11
N ALA A 13 9.48 39.03 8.44
CA ALA A 13 10.90 39.39 8.35
C ALA A 13 11.70 38.64 7.28
N LEU A 14 11.08 37.99 6.27
CA LEU A 14 11.81 37.33 5.18
C LEU A 14 11.17 37.59 3.81
N VAL A 15 11.09 38.83 3.39
CA VAL A 15 10.95 39.22 1.99
C VAL A 15 12.11 40.11 1.60
N ASN A 16 13.13 39.53 0.97
CA ASN A 16 14.19 40.21 0.32
C ASN A 16 13.83 40.41 -1.17
N PRO A 17 13.83 41.62 -1.73
CA PRO A 17 13.62 41.81 -3.16
C PRO A 17 14.95 41.65 -3.89
N ALA A 18 15.10 40.57 -4.64
CA ALA A 18 16.25 40.36 -5.51
C ALA A 18 15.85 40.48 -6.98
N ALA A 19 16.33 41.54 -7.60
CA ALA A 19 16.82 41.69 -8.98
C ALA A 19 16.12 40.92 -10.11
N THR A 20 15.38 41.66 -10.89
CA THR A 20 15.00 41.38 -12.28
C THR A 20 16.24 41.15 -13.17
N ALA A 21 16.37 39.95 -13.75
CA ALA A 21 17.22 39.66 -14.89
C ALA A 21 16.36 39.47 -16.14
N PRO A 22 16.75 39.95 -17.32
CA PRO A 22 15.92 39.93 -18.52
C PRO A 22 15.89 38.55 -19.18
N HIS A 23 14.69 38.16 -19.63
CA HIS A 23 14.46 36.96 -20.46
C HIS A 23 15.14 37.12 -21.84
N PRO A 24 15.80 36.09 -22.37
CA PRO A 24 16.17 36.06 -23.78
C PRO A 24 14.95 35.74 -24.64
N SER A 25 14.74 36.58 -25.65
CA SER A 25 13.72 36.44 -26.71
C SER A 25 14.02 35.23 -27.58
N LEU A 26 12.95 34.44 -27.87
CA LEU A 26 12.94 33.38 -28.86
C LEU A 26 13.02 33.97 -30.30
N PRO A 27 13.74 33.37 -31.23
CA PRO A 27 13.73 33.79 -32.62
C PRO A 27 12.50 33.27 -33.36
N ASP A 28 12.03 34.10 -34.25
CA ASP A 28 10.86 34.00 -35.11
C ASP A 28 10.92 32.82 -36.09
N SER A 29 9.77 32.23 -36.39
CA SER A 29 9.55 31.08 -37.23
C SER A 29 9.79 31.41 -38.70
N ALA A 30 10.74 30.74 -39.33
CA ALA A 30 10.83 30.66 -40.80
C ALA A 30 10.10 29.40 -41.27
N GLN A 31 9.01 29.62 -42.00
CA GLN A 31 8.30 28.61 -42.77
C GLN A 31 9.17 28.14 -43.96
N THR A 32 9.51 26.86 -44.01
CA THR A 32 10.03 26.24 -45.23
C THR A 32 9.10 25.08 -45.57
N GLN A 33 8.31 25.31 -46.61
CA GLN A 33 7.59 24.27 -47.34
C GLN A 33 8.63 23.41 -48.07
N THR A 34 8.62 22.10 -47.86
CA THR A 34 9.28 21.15 -48.74
C THR A 34 8.34 20.00 -49.06
N GLN A 35 8.22 19.76 -50.32
CA GLN A 35 7.33 18.87 -51.00
C GLN A 35 7.45 17.39 -50.60
N ALA A 36 6.31 16.72 -50.66
CA ALA A 36 6.20 15.26 -50.56
C ALA A 36 6.97 14.60 -51.73
N GLN A 37 7.89 13.71 -51.41
CA GLN A 37 8.30 12.61 -52.29
C GLN A 37 7.94 11.31 -51.57
N THR A 38 7.03 10.60 -52.20
CA THR A 38 6.69 9.20 -51.95
C THR A 38 7.84 8.36 -52.47
N ASP A 39 8.52 7.65 -51.59
CA ASP A 39 9.31 6.47 -52.01
C ASP A 39 8.91 5.27 -51.12
N ASP A 40 8.50 4.27 -51.89
CA ASP A 40 8.04 2.95 -51.50
C ASP A 40 9.26 2.06 -51.15
N ARG A 41 9.02 1.12 -50.23
CA ARG A 41 9.85 -0.06 -49.89
C ARG A 41 11.05 0.13 -48.95
N GLY A 42 10.77 -0.24 -47.74
CA GLY A 42 11.76 -0.68 -46.76
C GLY A 42 11.07 -1.48 -45.66
N THR A 43 10.72 -2.75 -45.89
CA THR A 43 10.44 -3.72 -44.86
C THR A 43 11.70 -3.87 -44.03
N SER A 44 11.82 -3.08 -42.94
CA SER A 44 12.79 -3.34 -41.91
C SER A 44 12.36 -4.60 -41.20
N GLU A 45 12.99 -5.72 -41.50
CA GLU A 45 13.02 -6.91 -40.69
C GLU A 45 13.53 -6.46 -39.30
N GLN A 46 12.63 -6.33 -38.34
CA GLN A 46 12.99 -6.24 -36.94
C GLN A 46 13.64 -7.58 -36.62
N GLY A 47 14.93 -7.56 -36.40
CA GLY A 47 15.67 -8.69 -35.86
C GLY A 47 14.99 -9.19 -34.57
N PRO A 48 15.25 -10.44 -34.14
CA PRO A 48 14.64 -10.99 -32.95
C PRO A 48 14.90 -10.04 -31.78
N GLY A 49 13.85 -9.34 -31.36
CA GLY A 49 13.91 -8.39 -30.23
C GLY A 49 14.48 -9.10 -29.03
N GLU A 50 15.37 -8.46 -28.30
CA GLU A 50 15.84 -8.96 -27.00
C GLU A 50 14.63 -9.46 -26.19
N PRO A 51 14.72 -10.61 -25.54
CA PRO A 51 13.61 -11.14 -24.76
C PRO A 51 13.19 -10.06 -23.75
N ALA A 52 11.95 -9.63 -23.83
CA ALA A 52 11.42 -8.60 -22.94
C ALA A 52 11.69 -9.03 -21.50
N VAL A 53 12.40 -8.19 -20.75
CA VAL A 53 12.72 -8.47 -19.35
C VAL A 53 11.41 -8.73 -18.61
N ALA A 54 11.28 -9.90 -17.98
CA ALA A 54 10.14 -10.21 -17.15
C ALA A 54 10.07 -9.19 -16.01
N ARG A 55 8.87 -8.68 -15.72
CA ARG A 55 8.70 -7.74 -14.59
C ARG A 55 8.99 -8.42 -13.25
N GLY A 56 9.41 -7.62 -12.28
CA GLY A 56 9.47 -8.05 -10.89
C GLY A 56 8.08 -8.19 -10.25
N ALA A 57 8.03 -8.82 -9.09
CA ALA A 57 6.84 -8.98 -8.28
C ALA A 57 6.78 -7.94 -7.15
N LEU A 58 5.57 -7.45 -6.84
CA LEU A 58 5.30 -6.64 -5.64
C LEU A 58 4.74 -7.55 -4.55
N VAL A 59 5.53 -7.77 -3.50
CA VAL A 59 5.17 -8.60 -2.34
C VAL A 59 5.07 -7.71 -1.10
N VAL A 60 3.98 -7.83 -0.38
CA VAL A 60 3.70 -7.05 0.83
C VAL A 60 3.56 -7.96 2.03
N LEU A 61 4.21 -7.62 3.13
CA LEU A 61 4.01 -8.26 4.42
C LEU A 61 3.18 -7.34 5.32
N GLU A 62 2.04 -7.83 5.74
CA GLU A 62 1.11 -7.18 6.65
C GLU A 62 0.98 -7.95 7.96
N GLY A 63 0.39 -7.35 8.97
CA GLY A 63 0.17 -8.00 10.26
C GLY A 63 0.16 -7.01 11.42
N LEU A 64 -0.16 -7.50 12.59
CA LEU A 64 -0.15 -6.73 13.84
C LEU A 64 1.26 -6.23 14.18
N ASP A 65 1.34 -5.26 15.08
CA ASP A 65 2.63 -4.87 15.61
C ASP A 65 3.26 -6.08 16.32
N ARG A 66 4.59 -6.25 16.10
CA ARG A 66 5.38 -7.37 16.63
C ARG A 66 5.07 -8.76 16.07
N SER A 67 4.28 -8.86 14.99
CA SER A 67 4.07 -10.15 14.30
C SER A 67 5.32 -10.69 13.59
N GLY A 68 6.41 -9.93 13.53
CA GLY A 68 7.67 -10.39 12.92
C GLY A 68 7.89 -9.92 11.48
N LYS A 69 7.03 -9.06 10.92
CA LYS A 69 7.13 -8.57 9.52
C LYS A 69 8.52 -8.13 9.12
N THR A 70 9.12 -7.21 9.87
CA THR A 70 10.44 -6.66 9.56
C THR A 70 11.54 -7.74 9.56
N THR A 71 11.42 -8.74 10.44
CA THR A 71 12.33 -9.89 10.47
C THR A 71 12.17 -10.73 9.21
N GLN A 72 10.93 -11.07 8.86
CA GLN A 72 10.64 -11.88 7.68
C GLN A 72 11.00 -11.17 6.36
N VAL A 73 10.79 -9.85 6.27
CA VAL A 73 11.24 -9.05 5.11
C VAL A 73 12.75 -9.13 4.93
N LYS A 74 13.53 -9.01 6.03
CA LYS A 74 15.01 -9.13 5.98
C LYS A 74 15.46 -10.52 5.57
N LEU A 75 14.84 -11.57 6.09
CA LEU A 75 15.16 -12.97 5.72
C LEU A 75 14.81 -13.23 4.25
N LEU A 76 13.69 -12.71 3.76
CA LEU A 76 13.35 -12.76 2.34
C LEU A 76 14.37 -12.02 1.49
N GLU A 77 14.72 -10.78 1.83
CA GLU A 77 15.73 -9.99 1.11
C GLU A 77 17.03 -10.76 0.99
N GLN A 78 17.55 -11.29 2.11
CA GLN A 78 18.76 -12.10 2.14
C GLN A 78 18.65 -13.28 1.19
N ARG A 79 17.56 -14.04 1.22
CA ARG A 79 17.34 -15.21 0.36
C ARG A 79 17.29 -14.84 -1.13
N PHE A 80 16.68 -13.72 -1.49
CA PHE A 80 16.69 -13.21 -2.88
C PHE A 80 18.10 -12.86 -3.33
N VAL A 81 18.90 -12.18 -2.47
CA VAL A 81 20.29 -11.82 -2.76
C VAL A 81 21.16 -13.07 -2.93
N GLU A 82 21.03 -14.06 -2.05
CA GLU A 82 21.75 -15.33 -2.14
C GLU A 82 21.45 -16.10 -3.45
N LEU A 83 20.23 -15.96 -3.98
CA LEU A 83 19.82 -16.53 -5.26
C LEU A 83 20.23 -15.66 -6.47
N GLY A 84 20.96 -14.55 -6.27
CA GLY A 84 21.35 -13.62 -7.32
C GLY A 84 20.18 -12.83 -7.93
N ARG A 85 19.05 -12.77 -7.26
CA ARG A 85 17.85 -12.07 -7.72
C ARG A 85 17.86 -10.59 -7.31
N LYS A 86 17.37 -9.73 -8.20
CA LYS A 86 17.24 -8.29 -7.89
C LYS A 86 16.06 -8.07 -6.96
N VAL A 87 16.31 -7.43 -5.81
CA VAL A 87 15.29 -7.14 -4.80
C VAL A 87 15.47 -5.74 -4.23
N LYS A 88 14.37 -5.10 -3.86
CA LYS A 88 14.34 -3.82 -3.15
C LYS A 88 13.36 -3.91 -2.00
N VAL A 89 13.83 -3.61 -0.79
CA VAL A 89 12.98 -3.48 0.39
C VAL A 89 12.47 -2.04 0.52
N MET A 90 11.20 -1.90 0.82
CA MET A 90 10.53 -0.64 1.16
C MET A 90 9.70 -0.85 2.44
N ARG A 91 9.46 0.22 3.17
CA ARG A 91 8.63 0.20 4.38
C ARG A 91 7.69 1.38 4.40
N PHE A 92 6.44 1.15 4.80
CA PHE A 92 5.45 2.20 4.98
C PHE A 92 4.93 2.25 6.43
N PRO A 93 4.78 3.46 7.01
CA PRO A 93 5.17 4.72 6.40
C PRO A 93 6.70 4.84 6.25
N ASP A 94 7.14 5.48 5.15
CA ASP A 94 8.53 5.94 5.03
C ASP A 94 8.67 7.23 5.84
N ARG A 95 9.23 7.09 7.03
CA ARG A 95 9.39 8.18 8.01
C ARG A 95 10.52 9.16 7.64
N THR A 96 11.22 8.93 6.53
CA THR A 96 12.33 9.80 6.08
C THR A 96 11.83 10.99 5.25
N THR A 97 10.66 10.87 4.63
CA THR A 97 10.04 11.94 3.85
C THR A 97 9.38 13.00 4.75
N PRO A 98 9.13 14.23 4.27
CA PRO A 98 8.39 15.24 5.02
C PRO A 98 7.00 14.76 5.47
N ILE A 99 6.24 14.08 4.60
CA ILE A 99 4.94 13.49 4.94
C ILE A 99 5.12 12.40 6.00
N GLY A 100 6.14 11.55 5.84
CA GLY A 100 6.45 10.51 6.81
C GLY A 100 6.83 11.04 8.19
N GLN A 101 7.48 12.18 8.29
CA GLN A 101 7.79 12.86 9.56
C GLN A 101 6.52 13.38 10.25
N MET A 102 5.54 13.90 9.50
CA MET A 102 4.23 14.27 10.06
C MET A 102 3.51 13.04 10.63
N ILE A 103 3.53 11.93 9.91
CA ILE A 103 2.96 10.65 10.36
C ILE A 103 3.68 10.16 11.64
N ASP A 104 5.01 10.23 11.66
CA ASP A 104 5.82 9.81 12.82
C ASP A 104 5.47 10.60 14.08
N SER A 105 5.29 11.94 13.95
CA SER A 105 4.86 12.80 15.04
C SER A 105 3.47 12.42 15.58
N TYR A 106 2.53 12.09 14.70
CA TYR A 106 1.22 11.58 15.10
C TYR A 106 1.31 10.23 15.82
N LEU A 107 2.06 9.27 15.26
CA LEU A 107 2.20 7.94 15.84
C LEU A 107 2.84 8.00 17.24
N LYS A 108 3.77 8.92 17.46
CA LYS A 108 4.38 9.19 18.76
C LYS A 108 3.51 10.03 19.69
N SER A 109 2.27 10.31 19.33
CA SER A 109 1.33 11.15 20.10
C SER A 109 1.88 12.56 20.43
N GLN A 110 2.76 13.09 19.57
CA GLN A 110 3.29 14.44 19.70
C GLN A 110 2.35 15.49 19.09
N VAL A 111 1.56 15.07 18.10
CA VAL A 111 0.56 15.91 17.42
C VAL A 111 -0.73 15.10 17.30
N ASP A 112 -1.87 15.72 17.57
CA ASP A 112 -3.17 15.16 17.29
C ASP A 112 -3.63 15.57 15.88
N MET A 113 -4.26 14.64 15.15
CA MET A 113 -4.79 14.86 13.81
C MET A 113 -6.15 14.20 13.68
N GLU A 114 -7.02 14.86 12.94
CA GLU A 114 -8.33 14.31 12.57
C GLU A 114 -8.16 13.03 11.74
N ASP A 115 -9.05 12.06 11.92
CA ASP A 115 -8.93 10.70 11.40
C ASP A 115 -8.78 10.61 9.87
N HIS A 116 -9.51 11.43 9.13
CA HIS A 116 -9.40 11.48 7.66
C HIS A 116 -8.06 12.10 7.24
N VAL A 117 -7.61 13.14 7.95
CA VAL A 117 -6.34 13.82 7.64
C VAL A 117 -5.17 12.86 7.78
N ILE A 118 -5.07 12.15 8.91
CA ILE A 118 -3.96 11.20 9.09
C ILE A 118 -4.03 10.04 8.10
N HIS A 119 -5.24 9.55 7.75
CA HIS A 119 -5.40 8.53 6.72
C HIS A 119 -4.87 9.00 5.36
N LEU A 120 -5.23 10.23 4.96
CA LEU A 120 -4.77 10.81 3.69
C LEU A 120 -3.25 11.03 3.69
N LEU A 121 -2.62 11.37 4.82
CA LEU A 121 -1.17 11.45 4.92
C LEU A 121 -0.51 10.08 4.74
N PHE A 122 -1.05 9.01 5.33
CA PHE A 122 -0.56 7.65 5.09
C PHE A 122 -0.71 7.25 3.61
N SER A 123 -1.82 7.62 2.97
CA SER A 123 -2.01 7.38 1.53
C SER A 123 -1.00 8.18 0.70
N ALA A 124 -0.85 9.49 0.95
CA ALA A 124 0.11 10.34 0.26
C ALA A 124 1.55 9.81 0.38
N ASN A 125 1.96 9.30 1.55
CA ASN A 125 3.27 8.69 1.75
C ASN A 125 3.50 7.45 0.86
N ARG A 126 2.45 6.66 0.59
CA ARG A 126 2.52 5.56 -0.39
C ARG A 126 2.60 6.07 -1.82
N TRP A 127 1.84 7.13 -2.14
CA TRP A 127 1.85 7.76 -3.46
C TRP A 127 3.21 8.38 -3.83
N GLU A 128 3.96 8.92 -2.86
CA GLU A 128 5.35 9.39 -3.07
C GLU A 128 6.23 8.28 -3.68
N ALA A 129 5.99 7.02 -3.32
CA ALA A 129 6.77 5.88 -3.80
C ALA A 129 6.21 5.19 -5.06
N ALA A 130 4.98 5.52 -5.49
CA ALA A 130 4.26 4.76 -6.52
C ALA A 130 5.01 4.65 -7.86
N ASN A 131 5.62 5.74 -8.32
CA ASN A 131 6.41 5.75 -9.55
C ASN A 131 7.70 4.95 -9.40
N THR A 132 8.38 5.05 -8.26
CA THR A 132 9.59 4.27 -7.95
C THR A 132 9.29 2.78 -7.95
N ILE A 133 8.20 2.35 -7.28
CA ILE A 133 7.76 0.96 -7.28
C ILE A 133 7.50 0.48 -8.72
N THR A 134 6.73 1.24 -9.49
CA THR A 134 6.39 0.88 -10.88
C THR A 134 7.65 0.72 -11.73
N SER A 135 8.62 1.63 -11.61
CA SER A 135 9.88 1.60 -12.37
C SER A 135 10.74 0.39 -12.00
N LEU A 136 10.85 0.10 -10.69
CA LEU A 136 11.59 -1.07 -10.20
C LEU A 136 10.98 -2.38 -10.73
N LEU A 137 9.66 -2.53 -10.62
CA LEU A 137 8.96 -3.72 -11.11
C LEU A 137 9.16 -3.89 -12.63
N SER A 138 9.04 -2.80 -13.40
CA SER A 138 9.26 -2.84 -14.86
C SER A 138 10.70 -3.19 -15.23
N ALA A 139 11.68 -2.88 -14.38
CA ALA A 139 13.09 -3.24 -14.54
C ALA A 139 13.42 -4.68 -14.08
N GLY A 140 12.42 -5.50 -13.73
CA GLY A 140 12.61 -6.86 -13.26
C GLY A 140 13.10 -6.96 -11.81
N VAL A 141 12.96 -5.90 -11.01
CA VAL A 141 13.31 -5.88 -9.59
C VAL A 141 12.09 -6.26 -8.77
N THR A 142 12.18 -7.30 -7.93
CA THR A 142 11.14 -7.62 -6.96
C THR A 142 11.15 -6.58 -5.84
N VAL A 143 9.97 -6.07 -5.47
CA VAL A 143 9.81 -5.11 -4.38
C VAL A 143 9.14 -5.82 -3.20
N LEU A 144 9.80 -5.79 -2.03
CA LEU A 144 9.29 -6.31 -0.76
C LEU A 144 8.89 -5.13 0.12
N CYS A 145 7.61 -5.06 0.52
CA CYS A 145 7.11 -3.98 1.38
C CYS A 145 6.81 -4.49 2.80
N ASP A 146 7.36 -3.83 3.81
CA ASP A 146 6.91 -3.93 5.21
C ASP A 146 5.74 -2.97 5.39
N ARG A 147 4.50 -3.47 5.36
CA ARG A 147 3.22 -2.77 5.26
C ARG A 147 3.01 -2.08 3.90
N TYR A 148 1.73 -1.84 3.59
CA TYR A 148 1.30 -1.09 2.43
C TYR A 148 -0.12 -0.52 2.65
N TYR A 149 -0.95 -0.41 1.61
CA TYR A 149 -2.28 0.22 1.71
C TYR A 149 -3.29 -0.61 2.54
N TYR A 150 -3.11 -1.92 2.67
CA TYR A 150 -3.96 -2.75 3.54
C TYR A 150 -3.92 -2.29 5.00
N SER A 151 -2.70 -2.02 5.53
CA SER A 151 -2.58 -1.37 6.84
C SER A 151 -3.34 -0.05 6.89
N GLY A 152 -3.25 0.80 5.86
CA GLY A 152 -3.96 2.07 5.79
C GLY A 152 -5.47 1.90 5.93
N ILE A 153 -6.07 1.00 5.16
CA ILE A 153 -7.51 0.71 5.17
C ILE A 153 -7.93 0.16 6.53
N VAL A 154 -7.24 -0.89 7.00
CA VAL A 154 -7.64 -1.64 8.19
C VAL A 154 -7.48 -0.82 9.47
N TYR A 155 -6.34 -0.14 9.65
CA TYR A 155 -6.11 0.70 10.83
C TYR A 155 -7.06 1.90 10.90
N SER A 156 -7.45 2.46 9.76
CA SER A 156 -8.43 3.53 9.71
C SER A 156 -9.83 3.05 10.07
N ALA A 157 -10.27 1.93 9.51
CA ALA A 157 -11.56 1.33 9.85
C ALA A 157 -11.63 0.86 11.32
N ALA A 158 -10.52 0.38 11.88
CA ALA A 158 -10.44 -0.06 13.28
C ALA A 158 -10.65 1.09 14.30
N LYS A 159 -10.57 2.35 13.89
CA LYS A 159 -10.91 3.52 14.73
C LYS A 159 -12.40 3.61 15.05
N GLN A 160 -13.25 2.92 14.27
CA GLN A 160 -14.71 2.93 14.43
C GLN A 160 -15.33 4.32 14.26
N ASN A 161 -14.70 5.20 13.50
CA ASN A 161 -15.30 6.47 13.10
C ASN A 161 -16.34 6.19 12.00
N PRO A 162 -17.64 6.51 12.21
CA PRO A 162 -18.70 6.17 11.24
C PRO A 162 -18.50 6.79 9.85
N SER A 163 -17.82 7.93 9.77
CA SER A 163 -17.52 8.59 8.50
C SER A 163 -16.28 8.04 7.79
N LEU A 164 -15.43 7.26 8.50
CA LEU A 164 -14.21 6.64 7.99
C LEU A 164 -14.46 5.16 7.68
N THR A 165 -15.33 4.90 6.71
CA THR A 165 -15.67 3.53 6.31
C THR A 165 -14.52 2.85 5.57
N LEU A 166 -14.53 1.51 5.50
CA LEU A 166 -13.56 0.75 4.70
C LEU A 166 -13.52 1.23 3.24
N SER A 167 -14.69 1.47 2.65
CA SER A 167 -14.80 1.97 1.28
C SER A 167 -14.18 3.35 1.10
N TRP A 168 -14.40 4.25 2.06
CA TRP A 168 -13.76 5.56 2.06
C TRP A 168 -12.24 5.45 2.21
N ALA A 169 -11.78 4.66 3.15
CA ALA A 169 -10.34 4.45 3.39
C ALA A 169 -9.62 3.80 2.19
N ARG A 170 -10.33 3.01 1.38
CA ARG A 170 -9.79 2.42 0.16
C ARG A 170 -9.73 3.39 -1.02
N ALA A 171 -10.64 4.35 -1.09
CA ALA A 171 -10.77 5.23 -2.25
C ALA A 171 -9.48 5.97 -2.65
N PRO A 172 -8.69 6.56 -1.74
CA PRO A 172 -7.44 7.24 -2.07
C PRO A 172 -6.31 6.29 -2.52
N GLU A 173 -6.47 4.98 -2.36
CA GLU A 173 -5.49 3.98 -2.78
C GLU A 173 -5.67 3.52 -4.24
N VAL A 174 -6.82 3.85 -4.86
CA VAL A 174 -7.11 3.51 -6.26
C VAL A 174 -6.08 4.16 -7.18
N GLY A 175 -5.45 3.32 -8.02
CA GLY A 175 -4.36 3.72 -8.93
C GLY A 175 -2.95 3.41 -8.42
N LEU A 176 -2.73 3.13 -7.13
CA LEU A 176 -1.45 2.63 -6.63
C LEU A 176 -1.06 1.30 -7.30
N PRO A 177 0.24 0.96 -7.40
CA PRO A 177 0.66 -0.38 -7.78
C PRO A 177 -0.02 -1.43 -6.89
N ARG A 178 -0.76 -2.36 -7.49
CA ARG A 178 -1.43 -3.45 -6.79
C ARG A 178 -0.42 -4.56 -6.49
N PRO A 179 -0.31 -5.05 -5.25
CA PRO A 179 0.53 -6.19 -4.92
C PRO A 179 0.20 -7.42 -5.76
N ASP A 180 1.22 -8.21 -6.04
CA ASP A 180 1.04 -9.54 -6.60
C ASP A 180 0.74 -10.57 -5.51
N LEU A 181 1.21 -10.27 -4.29
CA LEU A 181 1.01 -11.11 -3.12
C LEU A 181 1.02 -10.25 -1.86
N VAL A 182 0.07 -10.50 -0.96
CA VAL A 182 0.04 -9.95 0.40
C VAL A 182 0.07 -11.09 1.40
N LEU A 183 1.00 -11.05 2.33
CA LEU A 183 1.13 -12.01 3.42
C LEU A 183 0.71 -11.35 4.72
N PHE A 184 -0.41 -11.77 5.28
CA PHE A 184 -0.83 -11.36 6.62
C PHE A 184 -0.22 -12.31 7.64
N LEU A 185 0.77 -11.81 8.38
CA LEU A 185 1.40 -12.54 9.48
C LEU A 185 0.48 -12.47 10.70
N ASP A 186 -0.38 -13.47 10.85
CA ASP A 186 -1.30 -13.56 11.96
C ASP A 186 -0.59 -14.04 13.23
N LEU A 187 -0.72 -13.28 14.30
CA LEU A 187 -0.17 -13.59 15.61
C LEU A 187 -1.23 -13.36 16.67
N ASP A 188 -1.37 -14.31 17.59
CA ASP A 188 -2.25 -14.14 18.74
C ASP A 188 -1.78 -12.96 19.62
N GLU A 189 -2.75 -12.24 20.20
CA GLU A 189 -2.48 -11.05 21.00
C GLU A 189 -1.58 -11.34 22.21
N ASN A 190 -1.76 -12.49 22.88
CA ASN A 190 -0.95 -12.85 24.06
C ASN A 190 0.49 -13.13 23.65
N GLN A 191 0.70 -13.80 22.52
CA GLN A 191 2.03 -14.05 21.94
C GLN A 191 2.70 -12.74 21.51
N ALA A 192 1.93 -11.83 20.88
CA ALA A 192 2.43 -10.51 20.50
C ALA A 192 2.87 -9.69 21.70
N ARG A 193 2.08 -9.72 22.78
CA ARG A 193 2.41 -9.07 24.06
C ARG A 193 3.66 -9.67 24.72
N ALA A 194 3.83 -10.99 24.69
CA ALA A 194 4.99 -11.67 25.25
C ALA A 194 6.30 -11.25 24.56
N ARG A 195 6.27 -10.80 23.30
CA ARG A 195 7.42 -10.28 22.58
C ARG A 195 7.91 -8.90 23.06
N GLY A 196 7.17 -8.25 24.00
CA GLY A 196 7.56 -7.03 24.71
C GLY A 196 7.44 -5.73 23.91
N GLY A 197 7.59 -4.58 24.61
CA GLY A 197 7.73 -3.24 23.99
C GLY A 197 6.42 -2.58 23.54
N TRP A 198 5.27 -2.91 24.14
CA TRP A 198 3.96 -2.32 23.87
C TRP A 198 3.80 -0.93 24.46
N GLY A 199 2.99 -0.09 23.80
CA GLY A 199 2.49 1.17 24.36
C GLY A 199 3.30 2.41 23.97
N GLY A 200 4.22 2.31 23.01
CA GLY A 200 5.00 3.44 22.53
C GLY A 200 4.33 4.28 21.43
N GLU A 201 3.42 3.70 20.66
CA GLU A 201 2.73 4.38 19.55
C GLU A 201 1.20 4.36 19.72
N ALA A 202 0.53 5.32 19.06
CA ALA A 202 -0.91 5.57 19.18
C ALA A 202 -1.80 4.34 18.88
N TYR A 203 -1.36 3.45 18.00
CA TYR A 203 -2.10 2.26 17.55
C TYR A 203 -1.78 0.99 18.34
N GLU A 204 -0.83 1.02 19.28
CA GLU A 204 -0.43 -0.15 20.09
C GLU A 204 -1.39 -0.45 21.25
N LYS A 205 -2.66 -0.03 21.19
CA LYS A 205 -3.69 -0.37 22.15
C LYS A 205 -4.28 -1.75 21.83
N ALA A 206 -4.43 -2.61 22.83
CA ALA A 206 -4.91 -3.99 22.70
C ALA A 206 -6.22 -4.10 21.88
N GLU A 207 -7.21 -3.28 22.22
CA GLU A 207 -8.48 -3.30 21.50
C GLU A 207 -8.37 -2.88 20.03
N MET A 208 -7.50 -1.90 19.75
CA MET A 208 -7.20 -1.50 18.39
C MET A 208 -6.59 -2.65 17.60
N GLN A 209 -5.59 -3.32 18.15
CA GLN A 209 -4.91 -4.45 17.51
C GLN A 209 -5.86 -5.64 17.30
N ARG A 210 -6.76 -5.93 18.23
CA ARG A 210 -7.79 -6.96 18.06
C ARG A 210 -8.70 -6.66 16.87
N ARG A 211 -9.22 -5.42 16.78
CA ARG A 211 -10.05 -4.99 15.64
C ARG A 211 -9.30 -5.05 14.31
N VAL A 212 -8.05 -4.63 14.30
CA VAL A 212 -7.18 -4.74 13.12
C VAL A 212 -7.04 -6.19 12.66
N ARG A 213 -6.82 -7.13 13.60
CA ARG A 213 -6.74 -8.56 13.29
C ARG A 213 -8.06 -9.09 12.70
N GLU A 214 -9.19 -8.76 13.32
CA GLU A 214 -10.53 -9.15 12.84
C GLU A 214 -10.80 -8.64 11.43
N LEU A 215 -10.40 -7.40 11.12
CA LEU A 215 -10.55 -6.81 9.80
C LEU A 215 -9.66 -7.48 8.74
N PHE A 216 -8.41 -7.82 9.07
CA PHE A 216 -7.56 -8.58 8.15
C PHE A 216 -8.13 -9.96 7.85
N TRP A 217 -8.65 -10.66 8.87
CA TRP A 217 -9.34 -11.93 8.67
C TRP A 217 -10.59 -11.78 7.82
N GLY A 218 -11.37 -10.72 8.03
CA GLY A 218 -12.51 -10.40 7.19
C GLY A 218 -12.13 -10.18 5.73
N LEU A 219 -11.04 -9.45 5.46
CA LEU A 219 -10.50 -9.25 4.10
C LEU A 219 -10.08 -10.56 3.45
N SER A 220 -9.36 -11.43 4.18
CA SER A 220 -8.89 -12.71 3.65
C SER A 220 -10.01 -13.70 3.32
N LEU A 221 -11.17 -13.54 3.95
CA LEU A 221 -12.34 -14.41 3.75
C LEU A 221 -13.37 -13.80 2.78
N GLY A 222 -13.10 -12.62 2.20
CA GLY A 222 -14.07 -11.90 1.36
C GLY A 222 -15.33 -11.45 2.10
N LYS A 223 -15.30 -11.43 3.45
CA LYS A 223 -16.47 -11.14 4.30
C LYS A 223 -16.60 -9.66 4.69
N ILE A 224 -15.72 -8.81 4.21
CA ILE A 224 -15.81 -7.38 4.47
C ILE A 224 -16.66 -6.71 3.40
N GLY A 225 -17.77 -6.17 3.80
CA GLY A 225 -18.74 -5.48 2.93
C GLY A 225 -20.19 -5.88 3.19
N THR A 226 -20.43 -6.94 3.96
CA THR A 226 -21.77 -7.44 4.26
C THR A 226 -22.37 -6.91 5.57
N ALA A 227 -21.65 -6.09 6.34
CA ALA A 227 -22.16 -5.56 7.59
C ALA A 227 -22.37 -4.05 7.51
N THR A 228 -23.60 -3.71 7.57
CA THR A 228 -24.30 -2.46 7.85
C THR A 228 -24.95 -1.84 6.61
N VAL A 229 -26.00 -2.44 6.14
CA VAL A 229 -27.12 -1.67 5.60
C VAL A 229 -27.70 -0.95 6.82
N ILE A 230 -27.38 0.34 6.96
CA ILE A 230 -28.19 1.20 7.84
C ILE A 230 -29.54 1.26 7.12
N ALA A 231 -30.56 0.63 7.71
CA ALA A 231 -31.92 0.82 7.25
C ALA A 231 -32.21 2.34 7.30
N GLU A 232 -32.92 2.83 6.30
CA GLU A 232 -33.26 4.27 6.16
C GLU A 232 -34.06 4.84 7.36
N ASP A 233 -34.41 4.02 8.32
CA ASP A 233 -35.15 4.38 9.54
C ASP A 233 -34.31 4.54 10.80
N GLY A 234 -32.97 4.41 10.71
CA GLY A 234 -32.06 4.71 11.83
C GLY A 234 -32.09 3.72 12.99
N ALA A 235 -32.74 2.55 12.86
CA ALA A 235 -32.79 1.55 13.91
C ALA A 235 -31.54 0.65 13.87
N VAL A 236 -30.77 0.67 14.98
CA VAL A 236 -29.66 -0.26 15.22
C VAL A 236 -30.26 -1.58 15.73
N GLY A 237 -30.43 -2.56 14.85
CA GLY A 237 -30.83 -3.90 15.24
C GLY A 237 -29.66 -4.74 15.75
N PRO A 238 -29.91 -5.76 16.59
CA PRO A 238 -28.88 -6.65 17.12
C PRO A 238 -28.26 -7.52 16.01
N ARG A 239 -26.97 -7.79 16.12
CA ARG A 239 -26.20 -8.67 15.23
C ARG A 239 -26.88 -10.03 15.10
N GLU A 240 -27.43 -10.34 13.94
CA GLU A 240 -27.69 -11.74 13.57
C GLU A 240 -26.39 -12.38 13.09
N GLU A 241 -26.02 -13.49 13.71
CA GLU A 241 -24.98 -14.39 13.22
C GLU A 241 -25.44 -14.94 11.86
N VAL A 242 -24.82 -14.50 10.78
CA VAL A 242 -25.11 -15.04 9.45
C VAL A 242 -24.48 -16.42 9.35
N ALA A 243 -25.32 -17.44 9.35
CA ALA A 243 -24.94 -18.82 9.11
C ALA A 243 -24.23 -18.97 7.75
N VAL A 244 -23.14 -19.73 7.74
CA VAL A 244 -22.37 -20.09 6.55
C VAL A 244 -23.27 -20.97 5.66
N GLY A 245 -23.85 -20.37 4.61
CA GLY A 245 -24.56 -21.06 3.54
C GLY A 245 -23.65 -21.24 2.31
N PRO A 246 -23.98 -22.20 1.40
CA PRO A 246 -23.19 -22.40 0.19
C PRO A 246 -23.23 -21.17 -0.74
N PRO A 247 -22.26 -21.01 -1.65
CA PRO A 247 -22.15 -19.83 -2.50
C PRO A 247 -23.41 -19.68 -3.38
N THR A 248 -24.15 -18.61 -3.14
CA THR A 248 -25.31 -18.25 -3.96
C THR A 248 -24.84 -17.55 -5.24
N THR A 249 -25.36 -17.99 -6.37
CA THR A 249 -25.14 -17.42 -7.71
C THR A 249 -25.85 -16.08 -7.93
N GLN A 250 -25.98 -15.23 -6.92
CA GLN A 250 -26.53 -13.89 -7.10
C GLN A 250 -25.42 -12.91 -7.54
N PRO A 251 -25.71 -11.95 -8.43
CA PRO A 251 -24.72 -10.96 -8.81
C PRO A 251 -24.31 -10.14 -7.59
N LEU A 252 -23.01 -10.10 -7.33
CA LEU A 252 -22.40 -9.35 -6.23
C LEU A 252 -22.78 -7.87 -6.31
N THR A 253 -23.10 -7.26 -5.18
CA THR A 253 -23.37 -5.83 -5.10
C THR A 253 -22.08 -5.03 -5.36
N GLY A 254 -22.18 -3.77 -5.77
CA GLY A 254 -21.01 -2.95 -6.10
C GLY A 254 -20.00 -2.80 -4.95
N VAL A 255 -20.39 -3.08 -3.69
CA VAL A 255 -19.53 -3.06 -2.50
C VAL A 255 -18.68 -4.33 -2.42
N GLU A 256 -19.27 -5.48 -2.72
CA GLU A 256 -18.57 -6.79 -2.70
C GLU A 256 -17.48 -6.85 -3.78
N TYR A 257 -17.72 -6.26 -4.95
CA TYR A 257 -16.69 -6.17 -6.00
C TYR A 257 -15.45 -5.36 -5.59
N ARG A 258 -15.59 -4.37 -4.73
CA ARG A 258 -14.48 -3.48 -4.36
C ARG A 258 -13.38 -4.14 -3.54
N PHE A 259 -13.71 -5.17 -2.76
CA PHE A 259 -12.76 -5.86 -1.89
C PHE A 259 -12.31 -7.23 -2.42
N ARG A 260 -12.82 -7.66 -3.58
CA ARG A 260 -12.41 -8.92 -4.19
C ARG A 260 -10.92 -8.98 -4.53
N GLN A 261 -10.32 -7.85 -4.90
CA GLN A 261 -8.88 -7.79 -5.19
C GLN A 261 -8.04 -8.05 -3.96
N GLU A 262 -8.47 -7.52 -2.82
CA GLU A 262 -7.79 -7.70 -1.53
C GLU A 262 -7.87 -9.15 -1.08
N GLU A 263 -9.01 -9.80 -1.24
CA GLU A 263 -9.20 -11.22 -0.97
C GLU A 263 -8.28 -12.10 -1.84
N GLU A 264 -8.26 -11.86 -3.15
CA GLU A 264 -7.46 -12.64 -4.10
C GLU A 264 -5.96 -12.57 -3.85
N ASP A 265 -5.46 -11.44 -3.36
CA ASP A 265 -4.03 -11.21 -3.17
C ASP A 265 -3.54 -11.56 -1.76
N LEU A 266 -4.44 -11.76 -0.77
CA LEU A 266 -4.11 -11.88 0.64
C LEU A 266 -4.08 -13.35 1.11
N HIS A 267 -2.91 -13.76 1.64
CA HIS A 267 -2.66 -15.05 2.25
C HIS A 267 -2.33 -14.89 3.74
N VAL A 268 -2.95 -15.69 4.59
CA VAL A 268 -2.70 -15.69 6.03
C VAL A 268 -1.59 -16.69 6.35
N ILE A 269 -0.60 -16.25 7.11
CA ILE A 269 0.52 -17.06 7.62
C ILE A 269 0.46 -17.05 9.15
N ASP A 270 0.48 -18.22 9.77
CA ASP A 270 0.61 -18.33 11.23
C ASP A 270 2.00 -17.89 11.67
N ALA A 271 2.06 -16.76 12.36
CA ALA A 271 3.31 -16.20 12.89
C ALA A 271 3.60 -16.64 14.34
N GLY A 272 2.86 -17.60 14.86
CA GLY A 272 3.04 -18.17 16.20
C GLY A 272 4.19 -19.18 16.30
N SER A 273 4.63 -19.75 15.19
CA SER A 273 5.75 -20.66 15.09
C SER A 273 7.11 -19.98 15.26
N SER A 274 8.21 -20.74 15.20
CA SER A 274 9.57 -20.19 15.23
C SER A 274 9.83 -19.26 14.04
N VAL A 275 10.81 -18.39 14.17
CA VAL A 275 11.19 -17.44 13.10
C VAL A 275 11.56 -18.19 11.82
N GLU A 276 12.25 -19.31 11.95
CA GLU A 276 12.73 -20.17 10.86
C GLU A 276 11.55 -20.87 10.16
N GLU A 277 10.62 -21.45 10.91
CA GLU A 277 9.43 -22.09 10.34
C GLU A 277 8.55 -21.10 9.59
N VAL A 278 8.33 -19.91 10.17
CA VAL A 278 7.60 -18.84 9.50
C VAL A 278 8.35 -18.39 8.23
N ALA A 279 9.67 -18.31 8.26
CA ALA A 279 10.46 -17.91 7.09
C ALA A 279 10.37 -18.94 5.95
N GLU A 280 10.35 -20.24 6.25
CA GLU A 280 10.18 -21.28 5.23
C GLU A 280 8.78 -21.25 4.61
N GLU A 281 7.74 -21.05 5.41
CA GLU A 281 6.37 -20.93 4.90
C GLU A 281 6.20 -19.68 4.04
N VAL A 282 6.67 -18.53 4.51
CA VAL A 282 6.70 -17.27 3.76
C VAL A 282 7.43 -17.46 2.43
N TRP A 283 8.63 -18.09 2.45
CA TRP A 283 9.40 -18.35 1.25
C TRP A 283 8.65 -19.26 0.27
N ARG A 284 8.03 -20.32 0.74
CA ARG A 284 7.26 -21.25 -0.09
C ARG A 284 6.19 -20.53 -0.91
N VAL A 285 5.42 -19.63 -0.26
CA VAL A 285 4.36 -18.87 -0.91
C VAL A 285 4.91 -17.80 -1.85
N VAL A 286 5.91 -17.03 -1.38
CA VAL A 286 6.54 -15.94 -2.16
C VAL A 286 7.20 -16.49 -3.41
N LYS A 287 7.99 -17.57 -3.30
CA LYS A 287 8.68 -18.17 -4.43
C LYS A 287 7.72 -18.56 -5.55
N ALA A 288 6.64 -19.25 -5.21
CA ALA A 288 5.65 -19.68 -6.19
C ALA A 288 5.01 -18.47 -6.93
N ARG A 289 4.68 -17.41 -6.20
CA ARG A 289 4.08 -16.21 -6.81
C ARG A 289 5.08 -15.44 -7.67
N VAL A 290 6.31 -15.27 -7.21
CA VAL A 290 7.36 -14.57 -7.98
C VAL A 290 7.66 -15.31 -9.28
N GLU A 291 7.78 -16.64 -9.25
CA GLU A 291 7.97 -17.44 -10.45
C GLU A 291 6.80 -17.33 -11.43
N ALA A 292 5.56 -17.29 -10.94
CA ALA A 292 4.36 -17.06 -11.76
C ALA A 292 4.37 -15.67 -12.44
N VAL A 293 4.82 -14.64 -11.71
CA VAL A 293 4.98 -13.27 -12.27
C VAL A 293 6.05 -13.27 -13.37
N GLU A 294 7.20 -13.87 -13.12
CA GLU A 294 8.33 -13.96 -14.07
C GLU A 294 7.95 -14.72 -15.35
N LYS A 295 7.12 -15.74 -15.23
CA LYS A 295 6.57 -16.49 -16.38
C LYS A 295 5.46 -15.70 -17.11
N GLY A 296 5.00 -14.57 -16.57
CA GLY A 296 3.91 -13.78 -17.13
C GLY A 296 2.51 -14.33 -16.85
N GLU A 297 2.37 -15.34 -15.99
CA GLU A 297 1.08 -15.96 -15.61
C GLU A 297 0.16 -14.99 -14.85
N VAL A 298 0.75 -14.02 -14.14
CA VAL A 298 0.04 -12.95 -13.38
C VAL A 298 -0.11 -11.65 -14.20
N GLY A 299 0.22 -11.71 -15.50
CA GLY A 299 0.21 -10.56 -16.39
C GLY A 299 1.58 -9.87 -16.51
N LYS A 300 1.83 -9.31 -17.70
CA LYS A 300 3.11 -8.67 -18.05
C LYS A 300 3.23 -7.22 -17.58
N VAL A 301 2.12 -6.60 -17.20
CA VAL A 301 2.04 -5.20 -16.77
C VAL A 301 1.84 -5.12 -15.26
N VAL A 302 2.40 -4.08 -14.65
CA VAL A 302 2.17 -3.79 -13.22
C VAL A 302 0.68 -3.48 -13.02
N ARG A 303 0.02 -4.29 -12.19
CA ARG A 303 -1.40 -4.11 -11.87
C ARG A 303 -1.61 -2.83 -11.04
N LYS A 304 -2.80 -2.27 -11.13
CA LYS A 304 -3.21 -1.11 -10.33
C LYS A 304 -4.40 -1.50 -9.45
N VAL A 305 -4.48 -0.84 -8.28
CA VAL A 305 -5.69 -0.90 -7.46
C VAL A 305 -6.82 -0.22 -8.22
N SER A 306 -7.97 -0.88 -8.39
CA SER A 306 -9.10 -0.41 -9.20
C SER A 306 -10.38 -0.26 -8.38
#